data_ed50ab3a93d4eceee5ee42ecdc63cab7
#
_entry.id   ed50ab3a93d4eceee5ee42ecdc63cab7
#
_cell.length_a   1.000
_cell.length_b   1.000
_cell.length_c   1.000
_cell.angle_alpha   90.00
_cell.angle_beta   90.00
_cell.angle_gamma   90.00
#
_symmetry.space_group_name_H-M   'P 1'
#
loop_
_entity.id
_entity.type
_entity.pdbx_description
1 polymer ?
#
loop_
_entity_poly.entity_id
_entity_poly.type
_entity_poly.pdbx_seq_one_letter_code
_entity_poly.pdbx_strand_id
1 'polypeptide(L)'
;MAENNSFTSHFVELRSRLLNSLIFIFIVFIISYIFAEHIYGFLVEPYANAVKNDQSPRRLIFTALHETFITYIKVAFFAAIFLGSPVLLIQIYKFIAPGLYKNEKKAILPYLVSTPILFLLGGLLVYYLVMPLAIKFFLSFESLGSNTSLPIQLEAKVNEYLSLIMRLIFAFGISF
;
A
#
# COMPACT_ATOMS: atom_id res chain seq x y z
N MET A 1 -14.88 -19.28 39.55
CA MET A 1 -15.19 -19.94 38.24
C MET A 1 -15.76 -18.99 37.18
N ALA A 2 -16.31 -17.84 37.49
CA ALA A 2 -16.88 -16.89 36.51
C ALA A 2 -15.86 -16.09 35.71
N GLU A 3 -14.67 -15.77 36.27
CA GLU A 3 -13.62 -14.99 35.59
C GLU A 3 -12.97 -15.75 34.41
N ASN A 4 -12.75 -17.07 34.55
CA ASN A 4 -12.17 -17.88 33.48
C ASN A 4 -13.06 -17.96 32.22
N ASN A 5 -14.40 -17.86 32.39
CA ASN A 5 -15.33 -17.83 31.27
C ASN A 5 -15.31 -16.51 30.51
N SER A 6 -14.96 -15.40 31.15
CA SER A 6 -14.85 -14.08 30.52
C SER A 6 -13.62 -13.99 29.61
N PHE A 7 -12.46 -14.48 30.06
CA PHE A 7 -11.24 -14.50 29.27
C PHE A 7 -11.36 -15.41 28.04
N THR A 8 -11.88 -16.62 28.23
CA THR A 8 -12.05 -17.58 27.11
C THR A 8 -13.02 -17.05 26.06
N SER A 9 -14.12 -16.42 26.46
CA SER A 9 -15.08 -15.81 25.53
C SER A 9 -14.45 -14.68 24.70
N HIS A 10 -13.60 -13.87 25.32
CA HIS A 10 -12.90 -12.77 24.66
C HIS A 10 -11.90 -13.28 23.62
N PHE A 11 -11.16 -14.37 23.91
CA PHE A 11 -10.27 -15.03 22.96
C PHE A 11 -11.03 -15.67 21.78
N VAL A 12 -12.18 -16.25 22.02
CA VAL A 12 -13.03 -16.80 20.95
C VAL A 12 -13.55 -15.67 20.05
N GLU A 13 -13.93 -14.54 20.63
CA GLU A 13 -14.33 -13.36 19.86
C GLU A 13 -13.17 -12.80 19.01
N LEU A 14 -11.97 -12.66 19.57
CA LEU A 14 -10.77 -12.24 18.85
C LEU A 14 -10.51 -13.13 17.64
N ARG A 15 -10.51 -14.47 17.86
CA ARG A 15 -10.32 -15.45 16.78
C ARG A 15 -11.36 -15.29 15.68
N SER A 16 -12.62 -15.17 16.04
CA SER A 16 -13.71 -15.02 15.06
C SER A 16 -13.55 -13.74 14.23
N ARG A 17 -13.24 -12.61 14.87
CA ARG A 17 -13.02 -11.33 14.18
C ARG A 17 -11.80 -11.35 13.29
N LEU A 18 -10.70 -11.97 13.77
CA LEU A 18 -9.48 -12.13 12.98
C LEU A 18 -9.73 -12.99 11.73
N LEU A 19 -10.44 -14.11 11.89
CA LEU A 19 -10.80 -14.97 10.76
C LEU A 19 -11.69 -14.23 9.75
N ASN A 20 -12.67 -13.47 10.21
CA ASN A 20 -13.54 -12.69 9.32
C ASN A 20 -12.74 -11.62 8.56
N SER A 21 -11.79 -10.96 9.22
CA SER A 21 -10.90 -9.99 8.58
C SER A 21 -10.01 -10.65 7.53
N LEU A 22 -9.46 -11.82 7.86
CA LEU A 22 -8.59 -12.58 6.94
C LEU A 22 -9.36 -13.06 5.71
N ILE A 23 -10.56 -13.59 5.90
CA ILE A 23 -11.45 -14.03 4.80
C ILE A 23 -11.79 -12.81 3.90
N PHE A 24 -12.13 -11.68 4.49
CA PHE A 24 -12.42 -10.46 3.74
C PHE A 24 -11.21 -10.00 2.92
N ILE A 25 -10.02 -9.91 3.53
CA ILE A 25 -8.78 -9.54 2.82
C ILE A 25 -8.49 -10.54 1.70
N PHE A 26 -8.70 -11.84 1.93
CA PHE A 26 -8.48 -12.87 0.93
C PHE A 26 -9.42 -12.72 -0.28
N ILE A 27 -10.68 -12.39 -0.04
CA ILE A 27 -11.63 -12.10 -1.13
C ILE A 27 -11.19 -10.86 -1.92
N VAL A 28 -10.83 -9.77 -1.21
CA VAL A 28 -10.34 -8.55 -1.86
C VAL A 28 -9.02 -8.82 -2.61
N PHE A 29 -8.15 -9.69 -2.09
CA PHE A 29 -6.93 -10.11 -2.77
C PHE A 29 -7.21 -10.83 -4.09
N ILE A 30 -8.16 -11.76 -4.11
CA ILE A 30 -8.54 -12.46 -5.36
C ILE A 30 -9.07 -11.46 -6.38
N ILE A 31 -9.95 -10.55 -5.96
CA ILE A 31 -10.48 -9.50 -6.83
C ILE A 31 -9.35 -8.62 -7.35
N SER A 32 -8.47 -8.15 -6.47
CA SER A 32 -7.32 -7.31 -6.82
C SER A 32 -6.34 -8.04 -7.76
N TYR A 33 -6.19 -9.35 -7.62
CA TYR A 33 -5.35 -10.14 -8.51
C TYR A 33 -5.92 -10.23 -9.93
N ILE A 34 -7.24 -10.34 -10.08
CA ILE A 34 -7.90 -10.29 -11.40
C ILE A 34 -7.66 -8.93 -12.08
N PHE A 35 -7.63 -7.86 -11.30
CA PHE A 35 -7.38 -6.50 -11.79
C PHE A 35 -5.91 -6.04 -11.64
N ALA A 36 -4.98 -6.96 -11.36
CA ALA A 36 -3.59 -6.62 -11.05
C ALA A 36 -2.90 -5.82 -12.16
N GLU A 37 -3.20 -6.08 -13.42
CA GLU A 37 -2.67 -5.34 -14.57
C GLU A 37 -3.11 -3.87 -14.57
N HIS A 38 -4.36 -3.59 -14.24
CA HIS A 38 -4.89 -2.23 -14.14
C HIS A 38 -4.27 -1.47 -12.96
N ILE A 39 -4.14 -2.16 -11.81
CA ILE A 39 -3.50 -1.59 -10.61
C ILE A 39 -2.01 -1.32 -10.88
N TYR A 40 -1.33 -2.24 -11.56
CA TYR A 40 0.04 -2.06 -12.02
C TYR A 40 0.17 -0.83 -12.91
N GLY A 41 -0.68 -0.71 -13.94
CA GLY A 41 -0.70 0.45 -14.84
C GLY A 41 -0.88 1.76 -14.09
N PHE A 42 -1.82 1.82 -13.14
CA PHE A 42 -2.03 2.96 -12.27
C PHE A 42 -0.77 3.31 -11.44
N LEU A 43 -0.12 2.33 -10.83
CA LEU A 43 1.09 2.57 -10.02
C LEU A 43 2.30 3.00 -10.85
N VAL A 44 2.37 2.61 -12.13
CA VAL A 44 3.47 2.98 -13.03
C VAL A 44 3.25 4.35 -13.70
N GLU A 45 2.03 4.85 -13.72
CA GLU A 45 1.68 6.11 -14.37
C GLU A 45 2.54 7.32 -13.92
N PRO A 46 2.86 7.52 -12.61
CA PRO A 46 3.74 8.61 -12.19
C PRO A 46 5.12 8.56 -12.84
N TYR A 47 5.67 7.36 -13.03
CA TYR A 47 6.94 7.16 -13.73
C TYR A 47 6.80 7.48 -15.22
N ALA A 48 5.79 6.95 -15.87
CA ALA A 48 5.53 7.19 -17.28
C ALA A 48 5.36 8.69 -17.58
N ASN A 49 4.63 9.42 -16.72
CA ASN A 49 4.43 10.85 -16.85
C ASN A 49 5.71 11.66 -16.61
N ALA A 50 6.57 11.23 -15.68
CA ALA A 50 7.83 11.92 -15.40
C ALA A 50 8.84 11.81 -16.53
N VAL A 51 8.84 10.68 -17.28
CA VAL A 51 9.79 10.42 -18.39
C VAL A 51 9.23 10.74 -19.77
N LYS A 52 7.99 11.20 -19.87
CA LYS A 52 7.27 11.41 -21.14
C LYS A 52 7.90 12.45 -22.06
N ASN A 53 8.63 13.42 -21.49
CA ASN A 53 9.30 14.49 -22.23
C ASN A 53 10.77 14.19 -22.56
N ASP A 54 11.24 12.99 -22.24
CA ASP A 54 12.62 12.60 -22.47
C ASP A 54 12.82 12.11 -23.93
N GLN A 55 13.89 12.55 -24.56
CA GLN A 55 14.19 12.19 -25.96
C GLN A 55 14.60 10.73 -26.14
N SER A 56 14.94 10.02 -25.06
CA SER A 56 15.31 8.60 -25.10
C SER A 56 14.11 7.72 -24.74
N PRO A 57 13.85 6.63 -25.49
CA PRO A 57 12.79 5.69 -25.13
C PRO A 57 13.13 4.96 -23.83
N ARG A 58 12.49 5.40 -22.74
CA ARG A 58 12.68 4.77 -21.43
C ARG A 58 11.69 3.65 -21.23
N ARG A 59 12.14 2.60 -20.57
CA ARG A 59 11.32 1.43 -20.25
C ARG A 59 11.63 0.92 -18.87
N LEU A 60 10.65 0.32 -18.24
CA LEU A 60 10.86 -0.50 -17.06
C LEU A 60 11.33 -1.88 -17.49
N ILE A 61 12.37 -2.39 -16.84
CA ILE A 61 12.94 -3.69 -17.14
C ILE A 61 12.64 -4.69 -16.02
N PHE A 62 12.54 -5.96 -16.37
CA PHE A 62 12.60 -7.06 -15.42
C PHE A 62 13.78 -7.96 -15.79
N THR A 63 14.49 -8.45 -14.79
CA THR A 63 15.74 -9.18 -14.95
C THR A 63 15.61 -10.67 -14.68
N ALA A 64 14.50 -11.09 -14.07
CA ALA A 64 14.21 -12.49 -13.80
C ALA A 64 12.86 -12.90 -14.38
N LEU A 65 12.77 -14.11 -14.92
CA LEU A 65 11.58 -14.62 -15.59
C LEU A 65 10.32 -14.62 -14.69
N HIS A 66 10.51 -14.91 -13.41
CA HIS A 66 9.42 -14.97 -12.41
C HIS A 66 9.11 -13.59 -11.79
N GLU A 67 9.89 -12.56 -12.07
CA GLU A 67 9.78 -11.25 -11.43
C GLU A 67 8.41 -10.61 -11.66
N THR A 68 7.89 -10.67 -12.86
CA THR A 68 6.58 -10.10 -13.23
C THR A 68 5.44 -10.79 -12.47
N PHE A 69 5.46 -12.13 -12.38
CA PHE A 69 4.46 -12.89 -11.65
C PHE A 69 4.42 -12.54 -10.16
N ILE A 70 5.59 -12.54 -9.52
CA ILE A 70 5.72 -12.17 -8.11
C ILE A 70 5.29 -10.72 -7.88
N THR A 71 5.59 -9.84 -8.83
CA THR A 71 5.21 -8.43 -8.74
C THR A 71 3.69 -8.25 -8.79
N TYR A 72 2.97 -8.97 -9.65
CA TYR A 72 1.51 -8.95 -9.67
C TYR A 72 0.88 -9.46 -8.38
N ILE A 73 1.45 -10.50 -7.76
CA ILE A 73 1.02 -10.97 -6.44
C ILE A 73 1.22 -9.88 -5.38
N LYS A 74 2.39 -9.23 -5.37
CA LYS A 74 2.69 -8.14 -4.43
C LYS A 74 1.74 -6.96 -4.61
N VAL A 75 1.46 -6.55 -5.85
CA VAL A 75 0.53 -5.46 -6.17
C VAL A 75 -0.90 -5.82 -5.73
N ALA A 76 -1.35 -7.04 -5.99
CA ALA A 76 -2.66 -7.50 -5.55
C ALA A 76 -2.78 -7.55 -4.02
N PHE A 77 -1.74 -8.01 -3.33
CA PHE A 77 -1.69 -8.05 -1.87
C PHE A 77 -1.66 -6.63 -1.25
N PHE A 78 -0.87 -5.74 -1.83
CA PHE A 78 -0.85 -4.32 -1.48
C PHE A 78 -2.24 -3.71 -1.60
N ALA A 79 -2.90 -3.87 -2.75
CA ALA A 79 -4.24 -3.35 -3.00
C ALA A 79 -5.27 -3.94 -2.04
N ALA A 80 -5.18 -5.24 -1.73
CA ALA A 80 -6.08 -5.90 -0.80
C ALA A 80 -5.98 -5.31 0.62
N ILE A 81 -4.77 -5.06 1.11
CA ILE A 81 -4.58 -4.45 2.44
C ILE A 81 -4.98 -2.98 2.40
N PHE A 82 -4.60 -2.24 1.35
CA PHE A 82 -4.91 -0.82 1.22
C PHE A 82 -6.42 -0.57 1.19
N LEU A 83 -7.15 -1.29 0.33
CA LEU A 83 -8.61 -1.20 0.23
C LEU A 83 -9.33 -1.86 1.42
N GLY A 84 -8.73 -2.88 2.00
CA GLY A 84 -9.27 -3.60 3.17
C GLY A 84 -9.04 -2.89 4.50
N SER A 85 -8.17 -1.87 4.55
CA SER A 85 -7.81 -1.17 5.78
C SER A 85 -9.01 -0.60 6.57
N PRO A 86 -10.08 -0.03 5.98
CA PRO A 86 -11.23 0.42 6.72
C PRO A 86 -11.96 -0.71 7.47
N VAL A 87 -12.07 -1.88 6.81
CA VAL A 87 -12.73 -3.05 7.42
C VAL A 87 -11.90 -3.61 8.55
N LEU A 88 -10.56 -3.67 8.38
CA LEU A 88 -9.65 -4.06 9.46
C LEU A 88 -9.81 -3.18 10.69
N LEU A 89 -9.82 -1.87 10.52
CA LEU A 89 -10.00 -0.90 11.61
C LEU A 89 -11.35 -1.07 12.31
N ILE A 90 -12.43 -1.30 11.55
CA ILE A 90 -13.75 -1.59 12.13
C ILE A 90 -13.75 -2.89 12.95
N GLN A 91 -13.06 -3.94 12.49
CA GLN A 91 -12.99 -5.21 13.23
C GLN A 91 -12.17 -5.06 14.52
N ILE A 92 -11.06 -4.31 14.47
CA ILE A 92 -10.25 -3.98 15.65
C ILE A 92 -11.09 -3.16 16.66
N TYR A 93 -11.79 -2.13 16.17
CA TYR A 93 -12.67 -1.34 17.03
C TYR A 93 -13.75 -2.20 17.68
N LYS A 94 -14.45 -3.05 16.93
CA LYS A 94 -15.49 -3.94 17.47
C LYS A 94 -14.95 -4.90 18.53
N PHE A 95 -13.67 -5.28 18.45
CA PHE A 95 -13.01 -6.11 19.46
C PHE A 95 -12.71 -5.33 20.73
N ILE A 96 -12.29 -4.06 20.63
CA ILE A 96 -11.93 -3.21 21.77
C ILE A 96 -13.19 -2.61 22.43
N ALA A 97 -14.24 -2.34 21.65
CA ALA A 97 -15.44 -1.64 22.10
C ALA A 97 -16.14 -2.25 23.32
N PRO A 98 -16.22 -3.57 23.57
CA PRO A 98 -16.81 -4.13 24.78
C PRO A 98 -16.13 -3.67 26.05
N GLY A 99 -14.80 -3.43 26.04
CA GLY A 99 -14.00 -3.00 27.18
C GLY A 99 -14.04 -1.50 27.48
N LEU A 100 -14.64 -0.68 26.58
CA LEU A 100 -14.67 0.78 26.75
C LEU A 100 -15.94 1.29 27.42
N TYR A 101 -15.79 2.37 28.20
CA TYR A 101 -16.93 3.10 28.77
C TYR A 101 -17.74 3.85 27.68
N LYS A 102 -19.01 4.16 27.99
CA LYS A 102 -19.91 4.82 27.02
C LYS A 102 -19.36 6.15 26.46
N ASN A 103 -18.65 6.91 27.27
CA ASN A 103 -18.04 8.19 26.87
C ASN A 103 -16.83 7.97 25.98
N GLU A 104 -16.02 6.94 26.23
CA GLU A 104 -14.85 6.58 25.42
C GLU A 104 -15.25 6.06 24.04
N LYS A 105 -16.32 5.26 23.95
CA LYS A 105 -16.88 4.81 22.65
C LYS A 105 -17.26 5.99 21.77
N LYS A 106 -17.87 7.03 22.33
CA LYS A 106 -18.24 8.23 21.58
C LYS A 106 -17.00 9.03 21.13
N ALA A 107 -15.95 9.07 21.95
CA ALA A 107 -14.72 9.76 21.63
C ALA A 107 -13.92 9.05 20.51
N ILE A 108 -13.96 7.71 20.44
CA ILE A 108 -13.21 6.94 19.43
C ILE A 108 -13.91 6.94 18.07
N LEU A 109 -15.23 7.10 18.01
CA LEU A 109 -15.99 7.03 16.76
C LEU A 109 -15.47 7.99 15.66
N PRO A 110 -15.20 9.28 15.94
CA PRO A 110 -14.64 10.18 14.92
C PRO A 110 -13.26 9.72 14.44
N TYR A 111 -12.40 9.19 15.32
CA TYR A 111 -11.09 8.66 14.91
C TYR A 111 -11.23 7.44 14.01
N LEU A 112 -12.20 6.56 14.27
CA LEU A 112 -12.46 5.39 13.47
C LEU A 112 -12.83 5.76 12.01
N VAL A 113 -13.51 6.88 11.81
CA VAL A 113 -13.87 7.40 10.48
C VAL A 113 -12.72 8.19 9.86
N SER A 114 -12.02 9.01 10.66
CA SER A 114 -10.92 9.86 10.17
C SER A 114 -9.71 9.05 9.74
N THR A 115 -9.36 7.98 10.46
CA THR A 115 -8.15 7.18 10.19
C THR A 115 -8.11 6.61 8.78
N PRO A 116 -9.16 5.94 8.25
CA PRO A 116 -9.12 5.47 6.85
C PRO A 116 -9.05 6.61 5.85
N ILE A 117 -9.71 7.74 6.13
CA ILE A 117 -9.68 8.90 5.24
C ILE A 117 -8.27 9.49 5.18
N LEU A 118 -7.63 9.69 6.34
CA LEU A 118 -6.25 10.19 6.42
C LEU A 118 -5.26 9.23 5.78
N PHE A 119 -5.45 7.91 5.98
CA PHE A 119 -4.65 6.89 5.34
C PHE A 119 -4.73 6.98 3.80
N LEU A 120 -5.92 7.14 3.23
CA LEU A 120 -6.10 7.33 1.80
C LEU A 120 -5.49 8.65 1.31
N LEU A 121 -5.64 9.75 2.06
CA LEU A 121 -5.02 11.03 1.75
C LEU A 121 -3.49 10.94 1.77
N GLY A 122 -2.90 10.23 2.73
CA GLY A 122 -1.46 9.94 2.76
C GLY A 122 -0.99 9.21 1.50
N GLY A 123 -1.75 8.21 1.05
CA GLY A 123 -1.48 7.49 -0.20
C GLY A 123 -1.58 8.39 -1.44
N LEU A 124 -2.60 9.24 -1.52
CA LEU A 124 -2.76 10.20 -2.61
C LEU A 124 -1.63 11.23 -2.64
N LEU A 125 -1.19 11.72 -1.47
CA LEU A 125 -0.07 12.64 -1.36
C LEU A 125 1.21 12.01 -1.93
N VAL A 126 1.49 10.76 -1.59
CA VAL A 126 2.64 10.04 -2.15
C VAL A 126 2.52 9.92 -3.65
N TYR A 127 1.37 9.49 -4.14
CA TYR A 127 1.16 9.23 -5.56
C TYR A 127 1.31 10.49 -6.42
N TYR A 128 0.69 11.61 -6.02
CA TYR A 128 0.65 12.85 -6.83
C TYR A 128 1.80 13.81 -6.56
N LEU A 129 2.40 13.79 -5.37
CA LEU A 129 3.43 14.75 -4.98
C LEU A 129 4.81 14.08 -4.81
N VAL A 130 4.91 13.09 -3.92
CA VAL A 130 6.21 12.51 -3.54
C VAL A 130 6.84 11.75 -4.70
N MET A 131 6.08 10.90 -5.38
CA MET A 131 6.61 10.07 -6.46
C MET A 131 7.12 10.86 -7.66
N PRO A 132 6.38 11.85 -8.21
CA PRO A 132 6.91 12.67 -9.31
C PRO A 132 8.18 13.44 -8.93
N LEU A 133 8.26 13.94 -7.69
CA LEU A 133 9.45 14.63 -7.19
C LEU A 133 10.63 13.67 -7.01
N ALA A 134 10.40 12.50 -6.43
CA ALA A 134 11.43 11.48 -6.24
C ALA A 134 12.00 10.99 -7.59
N ILE A 135 11.12 10.73 -8.57
CA ILE A 135 11.56 10.28 -9.90
C ILE A 135 12.43 11.36 -10.56
N LYS A 136 12.00 12.63 -10.55
CA LYS A 136 12.79 13.75 -11.09
C LYS A 136 14.14 13.89 -10.38
N PHE A 137 14.16 13.70 -9.05
CA PHE A 137 15.38 13.72 -8.26
C PHE A 137 16.33 12.60 -8.69
N PHE A 138 15.87 11.36 -8.82
CA PHE A 138 16.72 10.25 -9.27
C PHE A 138 17.20 10.42 -10.71
N LEU A 139 16.38 10.97 -11.60
CA LEU A 139 16.77 11.30 -12.97
C LEU A 139 17.86 12.36 -13.04
N SER A 140 17.97 13.26 -12.05
CA SER A 140 19.01 14.28 -12.01
C SER A 140 20.42 13.75 -11.80
N PHE A 141 20.56 12.50 -11.33
CA PHE A 141 21.87 11.84 -11.21
C PHE A 141 22.35 11.17 -12.50
N GLU A 142 21.56 11.21 -13.54
CA GLU A 142 22.01 10.70 -14.84
C GLU A 142 23.08 11.61 -15.46
N SER A 143 24.09 11.00 -16.03
CA SER A 143 25.09 11.68 -16.84
C SER A 143 25.19 10.99 -18.20
N LEU A 144 24.75 11.69 -19.24
CA LEU A 144 24.79 11.20 -20.63
C LEU A 144 26.20 11.33 -21.28
N GLY A 145 27.25 11.31 -20.44
CA GLY A 145 28.63 11.18 -20.95
C GLY A 145 29.36 12.50 -21.21
N SER A 146 28.88 13.65 -20.72
CA SER A 146 29.62 14.92 -20.90
C SER A 146 30.83 15.08 -19.94
N ASN A 147 30.85 14.38 -18.81
CA ASN A 147 31.89 14.51 -17.78
C ASN A 147 32.51 13.19 -17.31
N THR A 148 32.05 12.05 -17.79
CA THR A 148 32.56 10.72 -17.42
C THR A 148 32.78 9.86 -18.65
N SER A 149 33.76 8.95 -18.61
CA SER A 149 34.10 8.04 -19.70
C SER A 149 32.99 7.01 -20.01
N LEU A 150 32.01 6.85 -19.13
CA LEU A 150 30.86 5.95 -19.30
C LEU A 150 29.56 6.70 -18.95
N PRO A 151 28.52 6.62 -19.81
CA PRO A 151 27.21 7.22 -19.49
C PRO A 151 26.54 6.44 -18.37
N ILE A 152 25.93 7.18 -17.42
CA ILE A 152 25.09 6.61 -16.36
C ILE A 152 23.64 6.91 -16.73
N GLN A 153 22.86 5.88 -17.03
CA GLN A 153 21.43 5.98 -17.34
C GLN A 153 20.62 5.17 -16.35
N LEU A 154 19.50 5.71 -15.89
CA LEU A 154 18.59 5.01 -14.99
C LEU A 154 17.73 4.01 -15.76
N GLU A 155 17.99 2.73 -15.57
CA GLU A 155 17.10 1.64 -16.00
C GLU A 155 16.37 1.10 -14.78
N ALA A 156 15.14 1.56 -14.57
CA ALA A 156 14.37 1.18 -13.39
C ALA A 156 13.81 -0.24 -13.53
N LYS A 157 14.07 -1.10 -12.54
CA LYS A 157 13.48 -2.44 -12.46
C LYS A 157 12.04 -2.36 -11.95
N VAL A 158 11.16 -3.09 -12.61
CA VAL A 158 9.71 -3.14 -12.29
C VAL A 158 9.47 -3.44 -10.82
N ASN A 159 10.07 -4.51 -10.30
CA ASN A 159 9.87 -4.94 -8.91
C ASN A 159 10.41 -3.92 -7.89
N GLU A 160 11.54 -3.28 -8.16
CA GLU A 160 12.14 -2.29 -7.26
C GLU A 160 11.31 -1.02 -7.21
N TYR A 161 10.90 -0.51 -8.38
CA TYR A 161 10.04 0.67 -8.49
C TYR A 161 8.70 0.46 -7.78
N LEU A 162 8.00 -0.63 -8.06
CA LEU A 162 6.72 -0.92 -7.43
C LEU A 162 6.85 -1.18 -5.93
N SER A 163 7.92 -1.84 -5.49
CA SER A 163 8.17 -2.02 -4.06
C SER A 163 8.44 -0.69 -3.36
N LEU A 164 9.10 0.25 -4.00
CA LEU A 164 9.34 1.60 -3.47
C LEU A 164 8.03 2.38 -3.31
N ILE A 165 7.23 2.48 -4.37
CA ILE A 165 5.97 3.24 -4.32
C ILE A 165 4.98 2.65 -3.31
N MET A 166 4.83 1.32 -3.27
CA MET A 166 3.95 0.66 -2.31
C MET A 166 4.39 0.90 -0.87
N ARG A 167 5.70 0.83 -0.57
CA ARG A 167 6.24 1.13 0.77
C ARG A 167 6.02 2.57 1.16
N LEU A 168 6.21 3.52 0.25
CA LEU A 168 5.98 4.93 0.51
C LEU A 168 4.50 5.22 0.77
N ILE A 169 3.59 4.65 -0.02
CA ILE A 169 2.14 4.80 0.19
C ILE A 169 1.74 4.29 1.58
N PHE A 170 2.22 3.11 2.00
CA PHE A 170 1.96 2.61 3.34
C PHE A 170 2.60 3.46 4.44
N ALA A 171 3.86 3.85 4.28
CA ALA A 171 4.56 4.64 5.28
C ALA A 171 3.88 5.99 5.54
N PHE A 172 3.53 6.71 4.49
CA PHE A 172 2.81 7.97 4.61
C PHE A 172 1.36 7.78 5.04
N GLY A 173 0.67 6.75 4.52
CA GLY A 173 -0.69 6.45 4.94
C GLY A 173 -0.79 6.14 6.45
N ILE A 174 0.17 5.40 7.01
CA ILE A 174 0.21 5.10 8.46
C ILE A 174 0.66 6.33 9.28
N SER A 175 1.50 7.20 8.69
CA SER A 175 2.01 8.40 9.38
C SER A 175 0.95 9.48 9.57
N PHE A 176 -0.06 9.52 8.71
CA PHE A 176 -1.19 10.44 8.79
C PHE A 176 -2.28 9.91 9.71
#